data_4487a11ea2a66a18da30f17bd4982dd2
#
_entry.id   4487a11ea2a66a18da30f17bd4982dd2
#
_cell.length_a   1.000
_cell.length_b   1.000
_cell.length_c   1.000
_cell.angle_alpha   90.00
_cell.angle_beta   90.00
_cell.angle_gamma   90.00
#
_symmetry.space_group_name_H-M   'P 1'
#
loop_
_entity.id
_entity.type
_entity.pdbx_description
1 polymer ?
#
loop_
_entity_poly.entity_id
_entity_poly.type
_entity_poly.pdbx_seq_one_letter_code
_entity_poly.pdbx_strand_id
1 'polypeptide(L)'
;EVLNELAGEKIELASTGRAIPSRKSEQDGLSKKSFDYFRVRYVYSQDNFLENKSGKKREFCKKMESANKLYRKEDIINMGSKEVNKGWGPKGNSDTYSIWLYKGGGNCHHFWLRQIFKTVIGESKTTKIEDADMIGYTKAKSEGFTAEKNDKLVAKPPKRMKNNGFLKPR
;
A
#
# COMPACT_ATOMS: atom_id res chain seq x y z
N GLU A 1 -13.78 27.43 -17.54
CA GLU A 1 -12.72 26.81 -18.34
C GLU A 1 -11.40 26.72 -17.57
N VAL A 2 -10.89 27.82 -17.00
CA VAL A 2 -9.63 27.84 -16.23
C VAL A 2 -9.66 26.93 -15.00
N LEU A 3 -10.78 26.82 -14.32
CA LEU A 3 -10.93 25.91 -13.15
C LEU A 3 -10.94 24.42 -13.54
N ASN A 4 -11.41 24.10 -14.74
CA ASN A 4 -11.38 22.74 -15.27
C ASN A 4 -9.98 22.33 -15.77
N GLU A 5 -9.20 23.26 -16.32
CA GLU A 5 -7.81 23.03 -16.69
C GLU A 5 -6.95 22.82 -15.46
N LEU A 6 -7.09 23.64 -14.42
CA LEU A 6 -6.38 23.46 -13.14
C LEU A 6 -6.78 22.16 -12.42
N ALA A 7 -8.03 21.74 -12.53
CA ALA A 7 -8.47 20.45 -12.01
C ALA A 7 -7.93 19.29 -12.84
N GLY A 8 -7.80 19.46 -14.17
CA GLY A 8 -7.19 18.49 -15.08
C GLY A 8 -5.71 18.30 -14.80
N GLU A 9 -4.92 19.35 -14.68
CA GLU A 9 -3.51 19.28 -14.32
C GLU A 9 -3.27 18.67 -12.94
N LYS A 10 -4.10 18.99 -11.96
CA LYS A 10 -4.02 18.38 -10.62
C LYS A 10 -4.34 16.89 -10.62
N ILE A 11 -5.19 16.43 -11.53
CA ILE A 11 -5.53 15.01 -11.67
C ILE A 11 -4.38 14.23 -12.32
N GLU A 12 -3.62 14.84 -13.21
CA GLU A 12 -2.45 14.21 -13.83
C GLU A 12 -1.24 14.11 -12.90
N LEU A 13 -1.10 15.01 -11.93
CA LEU A 13 0.06 15.10 -11.04
C LEU A 13 0.13 14.02 -9.95
N ALA A 14 -0.98 13.40 -9.61
CA ALA A 14 -0.98 12.35 -8.59
C ALA A 14 -2.13 11.35 -8.80
N SER A 15 -1.80 10.08 -8.83
CA SER A 15 -2.73 8.97 -8.94
C SER A 15 -2.59 8.03 -7.74
N THR A 16 -3.70 7.41 -7.33
CA THR A 16 -3.67 6.33 -6.34
C THR A 16 -3.30 4.97 -6.95
N GLY A 17 -3.10 4.92 -8.26
CA GLY A 17 -2.94 3.67 -8.98
C GLY A 17 -4.23 2.85 -9.02
N ARG A 18 -4.18 1.71 -9.69
CA ARG A 18 -5.30 0.78 -9.78
C ARG A 18 -5.27 -0.21 -8.62
N ALA A 19 -6.36 -0.31 -7.88
CA ALA A 19 -6.57 -1.32 -6.83
C ALA A 19 -7.56 -2.38 -7.31
N ILE A 20 -7.22 -3.64 -7.17
CA ILE A 20 -8.09 -4.77 -7.49
C ILE A 20 -8.11 -5.72 -6.28
N PRO A 21 -8.66 -5.29 -5.13
CA PRO A 21 -8.52 -6.04 -3.88
C PRO A 21 -9.23 -7.39 -3.88
N SER A 22 -10.27 -7.55 -4.67
CA SER A 22 -11.03 -8.82 -4.76
C SER A 22 -10.36 -9.88 -5.65
N ARG A 23 -9.37 -9.49 -6.45
CA ARG A 23 -8.60 -10.42 -7.26
C ARG A 23 -7.63 -11.21 -6.37
N LYS A 24 -7.33 -12.46 -6.75
CA LYS A 24 -6.37 -13.30 -6.04
C LYS A 24 -5.00 -12.63 -5.97
N SER A 25 -4.36 -12.76 -4.80
CA SER A 25 -2.95 -12.45 -4.59
C SER A 25 -2.17 -13.74 -4.29
N GLU A 26 -0.88 -13.75 -4.59
CA GLU A 26 0.01 -14.86 -4.23
C GLU A 26 0.12 -15.05 -2.71
N GLN A 27 -0.18 -14.01 -1.94
CA GLN A 27 -0.18 -14.07 -0.48
C GLN A 27 -1.44 -14.69 0.11
N ASP A 28 -2.49 -14.87 -0.70
CA ASP A 28 -3.74 -15.46 -0.26
C ASP A 28 -3.60 -16.98 -0.14
N GLY A 29 -4.34 -17.58 0.76
CA GLY A 29 -4.29 -19.02 0.93
C GLY A 29 -5.28 -19.59 1.91
N LEU A 30 -5.33 -20.92 1.94
CA LEU A 30 -6.14 -21.68 2.88
C LEU A 30 -5.41 -21.87 4.21
N SER A 31 -6.18 -21.95 5.28
CA SER A 31 -5.67 -22.39 6.56
C SER A 31 -5.13 -23.83 6.47
N LYS A 32 -4.05 -24.12 7.20
CA LYS A 32 -3.54 -25.48 7.39
C LYS A 32 -4.37 -26.32 8.38
N LYS A 33 -5.23 -25.67 9.17
CA LYS A 33 -6.03 -26.29 10.22
C LYS A 33 -7.52 -26.39 9.87
N SER A 34 -8.00 -25.50 9.00
CA SER A 34 -9.39 -25.44 8.54
C SER A 34 -9.41 -25.14 7.05
N PHE A 35 -10.60 -25.13 6.45
CA PHE A 35 -10.75 -24.75 5.04
C PHE A 35 -11.03 -23.25 4.86
N ASP A 36 -10.85 -22.45 5.89
CA ASP A 36 -11.01 -21.00 5.81
C ASP A 36 -9.98 -20.42 4.85
N TYR A 37 -10.43 -19.43 4.08
CA TYR A 37 -9.59 -18.75 3.10
C TYR A 37 -9.19 -17.37 3.62
N PHE A 38 -7.90 -17.08 3.55
CA PHE A 38 -7.33 -15.82 4.04
C PHE A 38 -6.80 -14.98 2.88
N ARG A 39 -7.02 -13.69 2.96
CA ARG A 39 -6.51 -12.70 2.00
C ARG A 39 -5.65 -11.66 2.72
N VAL A 40 -4.52 -11.33 2.12
CA VAL A 40 -3.59 -10.31 2.62
C VAL A 40 -3.67 -9.07 1.75
N ARG A 41 -4.00 -7.94 2.35
CA ARG A 41 -4.13 -6.66 1.65
C ARG A 41 -3.38 -5.58 2.42
N TYR A 42 -3.18 -4.45 1.75
CA TYR A 42 -2.42 -3.33 2.30
C TYR A 42 -3.21 -2.04 2.14
N VAL A 43 -3.09 -1.18 3.15
CA VAL A 43 -3.64 0.18 3.16
C VAL A 43 -2.51 1.17 3.33
N TYR A 44 -2.56 2.26 2.60
CA TYR A 44 -1.60 3.36 2.72
C TYR A 44 -1.87 4.11 4.03
N SER A 45 -0.93 4.07 4.96
CA SER A 45 -1.09 4.56 6.32
C SER A 45 0.05 5.48 6.72
N GLN A 46 -0.26 6.44 7.58
CA GLN A 46 0.71 7.35 8.16
C GLN A 46 1.01 6.95 9.61
N ASP A 47 2.28 7.01 9.99
CA ASP A 47 2.68 6.91 11.39
C ASP A 47 2.42 8.25 12.08
N ASN A 48 1.40 8.28 12.94
CA ASN A 48 0.98 9.48 13.66
C ASN A 48 2.04 10.07 14.59
N PHE A 49 3.06 9.29 14.96
CA PHE A 49 4.18 9.77 15.79
C PHE A 49 5.26 10.52 14.98
N LEU A 50 5.12 10.56 13.68
CA LEU A 50 6.09 11.15 12.78
C LEU A 50 5.43 12.26 11.97
N GLU A 51 5.11 13.37 12.64
CA GLU A 51 4.63 14.55 11.95
C GLU A 51 5.67 15.06 10.95
N ASN A 52 5.21 15.35 9.77
CA ASN A 52 6.04 15.99 8.77
C ASN A 52 6.34 17.42 9.24
N LYS A 53 7.58 17.68 9.61
CA LYS A 53 8.01 19.00 10.11
C LYS A 53 7.73 20.15 9.14
N SER A 54 7.57 19.87 7.85
CA SER A 54 7.23 20.89 6.84
C SER A 54 5.72 21.18 6.77
N GLY A 55 4.88 20.39 7.41
CA GLY A 55 3.41 20.54 7.37
C GLY A 55 2.76 20.33 6.00
N LYS A 56 3.56 20.03 4.97
CA LYS A 56 3.08 19.86 3.59
C LYS A 56 3.17 18.40 3.17
N LYS A 57 2.03 17.74 3.05
CA LYS A 57 1.94 16.41 2.40
C LYS A 57 1.98 16.57 0.89
N ARG A 58 2.64 15.64 0.22
CA ARG A 58 2.62 15.54 -1.25
C ARG A 58 1.22 15.18 -1.73
N GLU A 59 0.87 15.64 -2.93
CA GLU A 59 -0.45 15.34 -3.54
C GLU A 59 -0.71 13.84 -3.64
N PHE A 60 0.30 13.05 -4.02
CA PHE A 60 0.21 11.60 -4.04
C PHE A 60 -0.18 11.04 -2.66
N CYS A 61 0.49 11.46 -1.60
CA CYS A 61 0.21 10.99 -0.24
C CYS A 61 -1.20 11.38 0.22
N LYS A 62 -1.63 12.62 -0.06
CA LYS A 62 -2.99 13.06 0.24
C LYS A 62 -4.04 12.22 -0.49
N LYS A 63 -3.82 11.93 -1.76
CA LYS A 63 -4.75 11.10 -2.55
C LYS A 63 -4.79 9.67 -2.05
N MET A 64 -3.65 9.08 -1.73
CA MET A 64 -3.57 7.72 -1.21
C MET A 64 -4.32 7.59 0.12
N GLU A 65 -4.15 8.55 1.03
CA GLU A 65 -4.86 8.58 2.30
C GLU A 65 -6.38 8.77 2.09
N SER A 66 -6.77 9.74 1.27
CA SER A 66 -8.18 10.06 1.02
C SER A 66 -8.92 8.92 0.31
N ALA A 67 -8.25 8.25 -0.62
CA ALA A 67 -8.82 7.12 -1.34
C ALA A 67 -9.06 5.91 -0.43
N ASN A 68 -8.22 5.73 0.58
CA ASN A 68 -8.34 4.65 1.57
C ASN A 68 -8.62 3.28 0.94
N LYS A 69 -7.92 2.97 -0.16
CA LYS A 69 -8.11 1.74 -0.92
C LYS A 69 -7.35 0.57 -0.31
N LEU A 70 -7.91 -0.61 -0.48
CA LEU A 70 -7.22 -1.87 -0.24
C LEU A 70 -6.46 -2.30 -1.49
N TYR A 71 -5.17 -2.56 -1.35
CA TYR A 71 -4.31 -3.01 -2.43
C TYR A 71 -3.80 -4.42 -2.17
N ARG A 72 -3.71 -5.22 -3.22
CA ARG A 72 -2.84 -6.40 -3.22
C ARG A 72 -1.38 -5.93 -3.36
N LYS A 73 -0.43 -6.73 -2.91
CA LYS A 73 1.00 -6.43 -3.14
C LYS A 73 1.30 -6.22 -4.63
N GLU A 74 0.71 -7.04 -5.49
CA GLU A 74 0.84 -6.96 -6.95
C GLU A 74 0.37 -5.61 -7.50
N ASP A 75 -0.73 -5.07 -6.97
CA ASP A 75 -1.24 -3.76 -7.37
C ASP A 75 -0.26 -2.65 -7.01
N ILE A 76 0.36 -2.73 -5.83
CA ILE A 76 1.36 -1.75 -5.38
C ILE A 76 2.62 -1.85 -6.22
N ILE A 77 3.08 -3.06 -6.54
CA ILE A 77 4.24 -3.27 -7.41
C ILE A 77 3.97 -2.70 -8.81
N ASN A 78 2.77 -2.91 -9.34
CA ASN A 78 2.36 -2.36 -10.64
C ASN A 78 2.33 -0.83 -10.65
N MET A 79 2.04 -0.17 -9.53
CA MET A 79 2.16 1.29 -9.42
C MET A 79 3.59 1.77 -9.69
N GLY A 80 4.59 0.99 -9.36
CA GLY A 80 6.00 1.33 -9.57
C GLY A 80 6.41 1.41 -11.04
N SER A 81 5.64 0.84 -11.95
CA SER A 81 5.86 0.92 -13.41
C SER A 81 5.18 2.13 -14.06
N LYS A 82 4.45 2.92 -13.29
CA LYS A 82 3.69 4.09 -13.73
C LYS A 82 4.16 5.34 -13.00
N GLU A 83 3.99 6.49 -13.63
CA GLU A 83 4.33 7.80 -13.06
C GLU A 83 3.25 8.30 -12.09
N VAL A 84 2.97 7.53 -11.02
CA VAL A 84 1.92 7.88 -10.05
C VAL A 84 2.34 9.02 -9.12
N ASN A 85 3.64 9.27 -8.97
CA ASN A 85 4.20 10.35 -8.15
C ASN A 85 5.45 10.93 -8.82
N LYS A 86 5.25 11.54 -9.99
CA LYS A 86 6.29 12.08 -10.83
C LYS A 86 7.23 13.03 -10.09
N GLY A 87 8.54 12.88 -10.28
CA GLY A 87 9.56 13.76 -9.73
C GLY A 87 9.95 13.48 -8.27
N TRP A 88 9.28 12.56 -7.58
CA TRP A 88 9.51 12.27 -6.17
C TRP A 88 10.21 10.93 -5.87
N GLY A 89 10.77 10.31 -6.90
CA GLY A 89 11.51 9.08 -6.72
C GLY A 89 12.80 9.27 -5.90
N PRO A 90 13.47 8.17 -5.53
CA PRO A 90 14.63 8.20 -4.64
C PRO A 90 15.83 9.05 -5.10
N LYS A 91 15.89 9.41 -6.36
CA LYS A 91 16.90 10.31 -6.94
C LYS A 91 16.35 11.70 -7.27
N GLY A 92 15.23 12.09 -6.67
CA GLY A 92 14.60 13.40 -6.84
C GLY A 92 13.83 13.57 -8.15
N ASN A 93 14.39 13.18 -9.28
CA ASN A 93 13.79 13.38 -10.61
C ASN A 93 13.29 12.07 -11.25
N SER A 94 13.20 10.99 -10.50
CA SER A 94 12.67 9.73 -11.04
C SER A 94 11.16 9.82 -11.19
N ASP A 95 10.66 9.53 -12.38
CA ASP A 95 9.23 9.52 -12.69
C ASP A 95 8.59 8.16 -12.34
N THR A 96 9.36 7.09 -12.47
CA THR A 96 8.94 5.74 -12.05
C THR A 96 9.90 5.20 -11.01
N TYR A 97 9.35 4.62 -9.94
CA TYR A 97 10.13 4.02 -8.86
C TYR A 97 9.27 3.03 -8.08
N SER A 98 9.88 2.19 -7.27
CA SER A 98 9.15 1.22 -6.45
C SER A 98 8.29 1.92 -5.39
N ILE A 99 6.98 1.97 -5.62
CA ILE A 99 6.01 2.50 -4.65
C ILE A 99 5.92 1.57 -3.43
N TRP A 100 6.15 0.29 -3.62
CA TRP A 100 6.22 -0.68 -2.54
C TRP A 100 7.31 -0.34 -1.53
N LEU A 101 8.51 -0.01 -2.00
CA LEU A 101 9.65 0.31 -1.15
C LEU A 101 9.63 1.76 -0.64
N TYR A 102 9.34 2.72 -1.50
CA TYR A 102 9.58 4.14 -1.22
C TYR A 102 8.32 4.98 -1.02
N LYS A 103 7.15 4.41 -1.27
CA LYS A 103 5.85 5.07 -1.05
C LYS A 103 5.76 6.44 -1.74
N GLY A 104 5.71 7.55 -0.99
CA GLY A 104 5.70 8.91 -1.54
C GLY A 104 7.09 9.46 -1.90
N GLY A 105 8.13 8.63 -1.86
CA GLY A 105 9.50 9.03 -2.16
C GLY A 105 10.33 9.38 -0.93
N GLY A 106 11.43 10.08 -1.12
CA GLY A 106 12.34 10.44 -0.04
C GLY A 106 11.65 11.20 1.09
N ASN A 107 11.97 10.86 2.33
CA ASN A 107 11.38 11.41 3.56
C ASN A 107 9.86 11.21 3.68
N CYS A 108 9.24 10.32 2.95
CA CYS A 108 7.86 9.95 3.16
C CYS A 108 7.71 9.18 4.47
N HIS A 109 6.74 9.59 5.30
CA HIS A 109 6.46 8.98 6.61
C HIS A 109 5.29 7.98 6.57
N HIS A 110 4.85 7.59 5.38
CA HIS A 110 3.83 6.58 5.17
C HIS A 110 4.42 5.18 5.17
N PHE A 111 3.56 4.20 5.41
CA PHE A 111 3.90 2.80 5.35
C PHE A 111 2.71 1.98 4.84
N TRP A 112 2.97 0.76 4.43
CA TRP A 112 1.93 -0.17 4.03
C TRP A 112 1.46 -0.97 5.24
N LEU A 113 0.24 -0.68 5.70
CA LEU A 113 -0.39 -1.42 6.78
C LEU A 113 -0.98 -2.71 6.23
N ARG A 114 -0.40 -3.83 6.64
CA ARG A 114 -0.91 -5.15 6.28
C ARG A 114 -2.20 -5.45 7.04
N GLN A 115 -3.22 -5.88 6.30
CA GLN A 115 -4.48 -6.34 6.84
C GLN A 115 -4.77 -7.74 6.33
N ILE A 116 -5.29 -8.60 7.19
CA ILE A 116 -5.66 -9.98 6.87
C ILE A 116 -7.16 -10.10 6.97
N PHE A 117 -7.78 -10.68 5.93
CA PHE A 117 -9.21 -10.91 5.83
C PHE A 117 -9.50 -12.40 5.76
N LYS A 118 -10.45 -12.85 6.55
CA LYS A 118 -10.89 -14.23 6.62
C LYS A 118 -12.24 -14.40 5.96
N THR A 119 -12.36 -15.37 5.06
CA THR A 119 -13.63 -15.83 4.50
C THR A 119 -13.96 -17.20 5.07
N VAL A 120 -15.11 -17.35 5.69
CA VAL A 120 -15.56 -18.60 6.29
C VAL A 120 -15.98 -19.61 5.21
N ILE A 121 -15.85 -20.91 5.50
CA ILE A 121 -16.30 -22.01 4.63
C ILE A 121 -17.76 -21.80 4.23
N GLY A 122 -18.04 -21.98 2.94
CA GLY A 122 -19.40 -21.86 2.38
C GLY A 122 -19.71 -20.46 1.84
N GLU A 123 -18.92 -19.44 2.19
CA GLU A 123 -19.00 -18.14 1.55
C GLU A 123 -18.26 -18.15 0.21
N SER A 124 -18.84 -17.47 -0.78
CA SER A 124 -18.24 -17.39 -2.10
C SER A 124 -16.84 -16.78 -2.04
N LYS A 125 -15.87 -17.42 -2.72
CA LYS A 125 -14.53 -16.82 -2.93
C LYS A 125 -14.58 -15.51 -3.71
N THR A 126 -15.73 -15.18 -4.28
CA THR A 126 -16.02 -13.94 -5.00
C THR A 126 -16.64 -12.86 -4.09
N THR A 127 -16.86 -13.15 -2.81
CA THR A 127 -17.34 -12.17 -1.84
C THR A 127 -16.41 -10.97 -1.86
N LYS A 128 -16.98 -9.78 -1.94
CA LYS A 128 -16.23 -8.54 -1.88
C LYS A 128 -15.41 -8.52 -0.60
N ILE A 129 -14.18 -8.09 -0.71
CA ILE A 129 -13.27 -8.11 0.44
C ILE A 129 -13.77 -7.26 1.61
N GLU A 130 -14.57 -6.24 1.31
CA GLU A 130 -15.20 -5.39 2.32
C GLU A 130 -16.18 -6.16 3.22
N ASP A 131 -16.73 -7.26 2.72
CA ASP A 131 -17.67 -8.13 3.43
C ASP A 131 -16.96 -9.24 4.23
N ALA A 132 -15.65 -9.34 4.12
CA ALA A 132 -14.85 -10.32 4.84
C ALA A 132 -14.43 -9.81 6.21
N ASP A 133 -14.32 -10.71 7.19
CA ASP A 133 -13.87 -10.36 8.55
C ASP A 133 -12.37 -10.05 8.56
N MET A 134 -12.01 -8.88 9.05
CA MET A 134 -10.61 -8.52 9.30
C MET A 134 -10.16 -9.13 10.63
N ILE A 135 -9.03 -9.85 10.60
CA ILE A 135 -8.44 -10.48 11.79
C ILE A 135 -6.97 -10.07 11.96
N GLY A 136 -6.50 -10.11 13.20
CA GLY A 136 -5.11 -9.85 13.52
C GLY A 136 -4.17 -10.98 13.08
N TYR A 137 -2.90 -10.65 12.89
CA TYR A 137 -1.86 -11.60 12.48
C TYR A 137 -1.73 -12.79 13.44
N THR A 138 -1.72 -12.53 14.74
CA THR A 138 -1.60 -13.57 15.76
C THR A 138 -2.77 -14.54 15.72
N LYS A 139 -3.99 -14.02 15.55
CA LYS A 139 -5.19 -14.84 15.41
C LYS A 139 -5.16 -15.67 14.14
N ALA A 140 -4.80 -15.07 13.01
CA ALA A 140 -4.67 -15.80 11.75
C ALA A 140 -3.66 -16.96 11.87
N LYS A 141 -2.52 -16.70 12.51
CA LYS A 141 -1.49 -17.72 12.77
C LYS A 141 -2.01 -18.85 13.66
N SER A 142 -2.76 -18.52 14.71
CA SER A 142 -3.39 -19.54 15.58
C SER A 142 -4.42 -20.38 14.83
N GLU A 143 -5.08 -19.82 13.84
CA GLU A 143 -6.04 -20.51 12.97
C GLU A 143 -5.38 -21.24 11.79
N GLY A 144 -4.07 -21.26 11.70
CA GLY A 144 -3.30 -22.03 10.72
C GLY A 144 -2.95 -21.31 9.43
N PHE A 145 -3.03 -19.97 9.42
CA PHE A 145 -2.59 -19.14 8.30
C PHE A 145 -1.43 -18.25 8.72
N THR A 146 -0.32 -18.37 8.01
CA THR A 146 0.85 -17.51 8.22
C THR A 146 0.99 -16.54 7.05
N ALA A 147 0.74 -15.28 7.30
CA ALA A 147 0.99 -14.23 6.32
C ALA A 147 2.50 -14.02 6.13
N GLU A 148 2.89 -13.56 4.95
CA GLU A 148 4.27 -13.10 4.71
C GLU A 148 4.70 -12.14 5.81
N LYS A 149 5.92 -12.31 6.30
CA LYS A 149 6.47 -11.38 7.29
C LYS A 149 6.46 -9.98 6.70
N ASN A 150 5.94 -9.04 7.48
CA ASN A 150 6.06 -7.64 7.11
C ASN A 150 7.54 -7.32 6.95
N ASP A 151 7.96 -7.05 5.73
CA ASP A 151 9.32 -6.58 5.50
C ASP A 151 9.48 -5.24 6.23
N LYS A 152 10.49 -5.20 7.11
CA LYS A 152 10.79 -3.99 7.88
C LYS A 152 11.06 -2.78 7.00
N LEU A 153 11.58 -3.00 5.80
CA LEU A 153 11.84 -1.94 4.83
C LEU A 153 10.56 -1.38 4.22
N VAL A 154 9.54 -2.22 4.07
CA VAL A 154 8.27 -1.86 3.45
C VAL A 154 7.28 -1.28 4.45
N ALA A 155 7.20 -1.85 5.63
CA ALA A 155 6.23 -1.46 6.64
C ALA A 155 6.61 -0.18 7.41
N LYS A 156 7.89 0.23 7.36
CA LYS A 156 8.41 1.36 8.14
C LYS A 156 8.51 2.63 7.30
N PRO A 157 8.34 3.80 7.92
CA PRO A 157 8.62 5.08 7.28
C PRO A 157 10.07 5.15 6.74
N PRO A 158 10.31 5.88 5.63
CA PRO A 158 11.64 5.93 5.01
C PRO A 158 12.79 6.32 5.93
N LYS A 159 12.58 7.16 6.93
CA LYS A 159 13.64 7.53 7.87
C LYS A 159 14.15 6.37 8.75
N ARG A 160 13.38 5.27 8.85
CA ARG A 160 13.80 4.03 9.49
C ARG A 160 14.38 3.02 8.49
N MET A 161 14.39 3.39 7.23
CA MET A 161 14.94 2.62 6.14
C MET A 161 16.36 3.11 5.87
N LYS A 162 17.17 2.21 5.34
CA LYS A 162 18.54 2.55 4.93
C LYS A 162 18.53 3.73 3.94
N ASN A 163 19.39 4.72 4.17
CA ASN A 163 19.48 5.95 3.39
C ASN A 163 18.16 6.75 3.34
N ASN A 164 17.34 6.72 4.40
CA ASN A 164 16.03 7.38 4.47
C ASN A 164 15.10 7.04 3.28
N GLY A 165 15.20 5.84 2.75
CA GLY A 165 14.44 5.39 1.60
C GLY A 165 15.03 5.79 0.25
N PHE A 166 16.16 6.47 0.22
CA PHE A 166 16.87 6.76 -1.03
C PHE A 166 17.74 5.57 -1.47
N LEU A 167 17.88 5.41 -2.78
CA LEU A 167 18.85 4.47 -3.32
C LEU A 167 20.26 4.94 -2.98
N LYS A 168 21.15 3.99 -2.68
CA LYS A 168 22.57 4.33 -2.52
C LYS A 168 23.10 4.97 -3.81
N PRO A 169 23.95 6.00 -3.71
CA PRO A 169 24.72 6.44 -4.86
C PRO A 169 25.46 5.24 -5.44
N ARG A 170 25.37 5.06 -6.73
CA ARG A 170 26.17 4.06 -7.44
C ARG A 170 27.59 4.56 -7.59
#